data_30e34e0a6dcbda7f19636ecbf4e55f48
#
_entry.id   30e34e0a6dcbda7f19636ecbf4e55f48
#
_cell.length_a   1.000
_cell.length_b   1.000
_cell.length_c   1.000
_cell.angle_alpha   90.00
_cell.angle_beta   90.00
_cell.angle_gamma   90.00
#
_symmetry.space_group_name_H-M   'P 1'
#
loop_
_entity.id
_entity.type
_entity.pdbx_description
1 polymer ?
#
loop_
_entity_poly.entity_id
_entity_poly.type
_entity_poly.pdbx_seq_one_letter_code
_entity_poly.pdbx_strand_id
1 'polypeptide(L)'
;ISIRKFGLGYSDKYGSLLYRFLKEKGYDDEILRQSGLFLADEVHGMQDKFWNRVIYPIMDANSRVIGFGGRVMGDGKPKYLNSPETKIFDKSRNLYGLNLARSSRRKNLIICEGYMDVISMHQAGFNNAVASLGTALTSLQAGLMKRYTDEVLVIYDSDEAGVKAALRAIPMLKGVGLTTRVVNLRPYKDPDEFIQHEGCEAFEKRLEEAENSVLYEIRMKERDFDLADPQGKSDFLHEAVRRLVAIEEDRKSTRLN
;
A
#
# COMPACT_ATOMS: atom_id res chain seq x y z
N ILE A 1 20.66 6.46 4.90
CA ILE A 1 19.95 7.46 4.05
C ILE A 1 18.43 7.32 4.24
N SER A 2 17.87 6.13 4.14
CA SER A 2 16.40 5.89 4.21
C SER A 2 15.78 6.33 5.53
N ILE A 3 16.44 6.13 6.67
CA ILE A 3 15.95 6.57 7.99
C ILE A 3 15.63 8.07 7.98
N ARG A 4 16.55 8.91 7.48
CA ARG A 4 16.34 10.37 7.40
C ARG A 4 15.29 10.74 6.35
N LYS A 5 15.32 10.07 5.18
CA LYS A 5 14.39 10.33 4.07
C LYS A 5 12.94 10.11 4.47
N PHE A 6 12.66 9.05 5.23
CA PHE A 6 11.31 8.69 5.69
C PHE A 6 11.00 9.21 7.10
N GLY A 7 11.97 9.85 7.77
CA GLY A 7 11.81 10.38 9.13
C GLY A 7 11.59 9.30 10.19
N LEU A 8 12.16 8.10 9.98
CA LEU A 8 11.93 6.96 10.88
C LEU A 8 12.43 7.27 12.29
N GLY A 9 11.66 6.86 13.29
CA GLY A 9 11.98 7.01 14.69
C GLY A 9 11.80 5.73 15.49
N TYR A 10 12.02 5.82 16.77
CA TYR A 10 11.75 4.74 17.72
C TYR A 10 11.04 5.28 18.94
N SER A 11 9.97 4.62 19.34
CA SER A 11 9.28 4.86 20.60
C SER A 11 9.69 3.82 21.61
N ASP A 12 10.17 4.28 22.74
CA ASP A 12 10.74 3.46 23.81
C ASP A 12 9.69 2.50 24.42
N LYS A 13 10.19 1.52 25.15
CA LYS A 13 9.36 0.54 25.90
C LYS A 13 8.62 1.12 27.10
N TYR A 14 8.95 2.34 27.52
CA TYR A 14 8.30 3.03 28.63
C TYR A 14 7.08 3.81 28.14
N GLY A 15 5.87 3.33 28.42
CA GLY A 15 4.61 3.74 27.82
C GLY A 15 4.06 5.12 28.22
N SER A 16 4.88 6.06 28.69
CA SER A 16 4.43 7.42 29.08
C SER A 16 5.44 8.52 28.79
N LEU A 17 6.51 8.24 28.02
CA LEU A 17 7.55 9.24 27.75
C LEU A 17 7.05 10.36 26.84
N LEU A 18 6.32 10.02 25.78
CA LEU A 18 5.77 11.01 24.86
C LEU A 18 4.70 11.85 25.54
N TYR A 19 3.83 11.24 26.34
CA TYR A 19 2.82 11.96 27.10
C TYR A 19 3.44 13.03 28.00
N ARG A 20 4.41 12.63 28.83
CA ARG A 20 5.11 13.58 29.73
C ARG A 20 5.80 14.70 28.97
N PHE A 21 6.51 14.36 27.90
CA PHE A 21 7.20 15.35 27.06
C PHE A 21 6.22 16.38 26.46
N LEU A 22 5.07 15.95 25.99
CA LEU A 22 4.09 16.87 25.40
C LEU A 22 3.38 17.70 26.48
N LYS A 23 3.16 17.16 27.68
CA LYS A 23 2.66 17.93 28.83
C LYS A 23 3.63 19.03 29.23
N GLU A 24 4.94 18.74 29.29
CA GLU A 24 5.99 19.73 29.55
C GLU A 24 6.06 20.82 28.47
N LYS A 25 5.66 20.51 27.24
CA LYS A 25 5.51 21.47 26.13
C LYS A 25 4.22 22.31 26.21
N GLY A 26 3.36 22.06 27.18
CA GLY A 26 2.14 22.82 27.42
C GLY A 26 0.90 22.33 26.67
N TYR A 27 0.95 21.16 26.02
CA TYR A 27 -0.24 20.60 25.40
C TYR A 27 -1.22 20.07 26.44
N ASP A 28 -2.53 20.39 26.27
CA ASP A 28 -3.58 19.90 27.15
C ASP A 28 -4.03 18.47 26.78
N ASP A 29 -4.74 17.82 27.72
CA ASP A 29 -5.17 16.44 27.55
C ASP A 29 -6.27 16.31 26.47
N GLU A 30 -7.02 17.36 26.16
CA GLU A 30 -8.04 17.32 25.12
C GLU A 30 -7.39 17.19 23.74
N ILE A 31 -6.38 18.00 23.44
CA ILE A 31 -5.59 17.92 22.21
C ILE A 31 -4.88 16.56 22.12
N LEU A 32 -4.27 16.10 23.24
CA LEU A 32 -3.56 14.83 23.26
C LEU A 32 -4.50 13.65 22.98
N ARG A 33 -5.70 13.61 23.50
CA ARG A 33 -6.72 12.59 23.19
C ARG A 33 -7.11 12.60 21.70
N GLN A 34 -7.26 13.78 21.11
CA GLN A 34 -7.64 13.92 19.70
C GLN A 34 -6.51 13.61 18.73
N SER A 35 -5.25 13.60 19.19
CA SER A 35 -4.07 13.35 18.35
C SER A 35 -3.96 11.92 17.81
N GLY A 36 -4.62 10.96 18.45
CA GLY A 36 -4.50 9.53 18.13
C GLY A 36 -3.15 8.90 18.54
N LEU A 37 -2.33 9.63 19.33
CA LEU A 37 -1.03 9.15 19.81
C LEU A 37 -1.11 8.44 21.15
N PHE A 38 -2.24 8.53 21.83
CA PHE A 38 -2.42 8.04 23.19
C PHE A 38 -3.62 7.09 23.28
N LEU A 39 -3.54 6.22 24.27
CA LEU A 39 -4.67 5.46 24.79
C LEU A 39 -5.06 6.10 26.12
N ALA A 40 -6.35 6.33 26.34
CA ALA A 40 -6.86 6.80 27.61
C ALA A 40 -7.68 5.67 28.24
N ASP A 41 -7.35 5.31 29.47
CA ASP A 41 -8.18 4.43 30.26
C ASP A 41 -8.49 5.05 31.63
N GLU A 42 -9.51 4.55 32.31
CA GLU A 42 -9.99 5.10 33.59
C GLU A 42 -9.04 4.82 34.74
N VAL A 43 -8.21 3.78 34.65
CA VAL A 43 -7.33 3.32 35.73
C VAL A 43 -5.92 3.89 35.59
N HIS A 44 -5.36 3.85 34.38
CA HIS A 44 -3.95 4.19 34.13
C HIS A 44 -3.77 5.59 33.50
N GLY A 45 -4.86 6.29 33.19
CA GLY A 45 -4.83 7.60 32.55
C GLY A 45 -4.34 7.53 31.10
N MET A 46 -3.63 8.57 30.66
CA MET A 46 -3.10 8.67 29.29
C MET A 46 -1.77 7.93 29.15
N GLN A 47 -1.72 7.01 28.18
CA GLN A 47 -0.53 6.22 27.88
C GLN A 47 -0.15 6.33 26.41
N ASP A 48 1.15 6.24 26.11
CA ASP A 48 1.66 6.27 24.74
C ASP A 48 1.15 5.04 23.96
N LYS A 49 0.48 5.27 22.84
CA LYS A 49 -0.08 4.20 22.00
C LYS A 49 1.01 3.37 21.30
N PHE A 50 2.11 4.00 20.94
CA PHE A 50 3.16 3.41 20.11
C PHE A 50 4.41 3.05 20.95
N TRP A 51 4.26 2.39 22.08
CA TRP A 51 5.40 1.96 22.88
C TRP A 51 6.15 0.77 22.26
N ASN A 52 7.48 0.73 22.41
CA ASN A 52 8.40 -0.30 21.90
C ASN A 52 8.23 -0.56 20.39
N ARG A 53 8.22 0.51 19.59
CA ARG A 53 7.99 0.41 18.14
C ARG A 53 8.96 1.26 17.33
N VAL A 54 9.37 0.74 16.19
CA VAL A 54 9.88 1.57 15.10
C VAL A 54 8.71 2.38 14.54
N ILE A 55 8.90 3.69 14.41
CA ILE A 55 7.86 4.63 14.01
C ILE A 55 8.07 5.07 12.57
N TYR A 56 7.00 5.02 11.81
CA TYR A 56 6.90 5.44 10.40
C TYR A 56 5.97 6.64 10.34
N PRO A 57 6.48 7.87 10.19
CA PRO A 57 5.62 9.03 9.98
C PRO A 57 4.83 8.86 8.68
N ILE A 58 3.52 9.02 8.77
CA ILE A 58 2.62 9.06 7.62
C ILE A 58 2.48 10.53 7.23
N MET A 59 2.81 10.84 5.99
CA MET A 59 2.80 12.20 5.48
C MET A 59 1.75 12.37 4.39
N ASP A 60 1.11 13.56 4.38
CA ASP A 60 0.29 13.97 3.24
C ASP A 60 1.17 14.25 2.00
N ALA A 61 0.55 14.49 0.83
CA ALA A 61 1.28 14.79 -0.40
C ALA A 61 2.21 16.01 -0.29
N ASN A 62 2.02 16.88 0.70
CA ASN A 62 2.87 18.07 0.94
C ASN A 62 3.94 17.85 2.01
N SER A 63 4.21 16.60 2.38
CA SER A 63 5.19 16.20 3.40
C SER A 63 4.88 16.72 4.83
N ARG A 64 3.62 17.00 5.14
CA ARG A 64 3.18 17.27 6.50
C ARG A 64 2.82 15.97 7.19
N VAL A 65 3.35 15.74 8.39
CA VAL A 65 3.02 14.55 9.18
C VAL A 65 1.55 14.63 9.62
N ILE A 66 0.77 13.62 9.27
CA ILE A 66 -0.67 13.53 9.56
C ILE A 66 -1.01 12.34 10.48
N GLY A 67 -0.10 11.39 10.65
CA GLY A 67 -0.26 10.22 11.48
C GLY A 67 1.02 9.41 11.57
N PHE A 68 0.94 8.27 12.20
CA PHE A 68 2.08 7.37 12.39
C PHE A 68 1.68 5.92 12.20
N GLY A 69 2.59 5.14 11.62
CA GLY A 69 2.60 3.68 11.72
C GLY A 69 3.66 3.25 12.72
N GLY A 70 3.47 2.11 13.38
CA GLY A 70 4.44 1.58 14.31
C GLY A 70 4.61 0.08 14.14
N ARG A 71 5.85 -0.41 13.93
CA ARG A 71 6.18 -1.84 13.93
C ARG A 71 6.78 -2.21 15.27
N VAL A 72 6.19 -3.18 15.97
CA VAL A 72 6.70 -3.62 17.28
C VAL A 72 8.11 -4.21 17.14
N MET A 73 8.94 -3.95 18.14
CA MET A 73 10.24 -4.59 18.30
C MET A 73 10.09 -5.88 19.09
N GLY A 74 10.58 -7.00 18.53
CA GLY A 74 10.37 -8.35 19.09
C GLY A 74 9.00 -8.94 18.79
N ASP A 75 8.51 -9.83 19.65
CA ASP A 75 7.33 -10.69 19.42
C ASP A 75 6.00 -10.07 19.84
N GLY A 76 5.96 -8.76 20.11
CA GLY A 76 4.75 -8.05 20.52
C GLY A 76 3.64 -8.06 19.44
N LYS A 77 2.39 -7.97 19.88
CA LYS A 77 1.23 -7.88 18.98
C LYS A 77 0.46 -6.58 19.22
N PRO A 78 -0.18 -6.01 18.19
CA PRO A 78 -0.08 -6.37 16.77
C PRO A 78 1.30 -6.02 16.18
N LYS A 79 1.77 -6.76 15.16
CA LYS A 79 3.05 -6.52 14.48
C LYS A 79 3.13 -5.09 13.93
N TYR A 80 2.06 -4.63 13.29
CA TYR A 80 1.91 -3.25 12.84
C TYR A 80 0.70 -2.59 13.51
N LEU A 81 0.84 -1.33 13.87
CA LEU A 81 -0.19 -0.50 14.47
C LEU A 81 -0.18 0.87 13.76
N ASN A 82 -1.34 1.39 13.40
CA ASN A 82 -1.47 2.71 12.79
C ASN A 82 -2.21 3.67 13.71
N SER A 83 -2.01 4.97 13.52
CA SER A 83 -2.88 5.99 14.09
C SER A 83 -4.34 5.70 13.74
N PRO A 84 -5.28 5.97 14.62
CA PRO A 84 -6.71 5.98 14.28
C PRO A 84 -6.99 7.13 13.30
N GLU A 85 -8.20 7.15 12.75
CA GLU A 85 -8.71 8.33 12.05
C GLU A 85 -8.71 9.53 12.99
N THR A 86 -8.30 10.70 12.48
CA THR A 86 -8.28 11.97 13.22
C THR A 86 -8.78 13.10 12.33
N LYS A 87 -8.87 14.30 12.85
CA LYS A 87 -9.26 15.50 12.05
C LYS A 87 -8.34 15.77 10.85
N ILE A 88 -7.08 15.29 10.93
CA ILE A 88 -6.05 15.51 9.89
C ILE A 88 -5.62 14.22 9.18
N PHE A 89 -6.09 13.06 9.61
CA PHE A 89 -5.69 11.77 9.07
C PHE A 89 -6.88 10.89 8.73
N ASP A 90 -7.01 10.60 7.44
CA ASP A 90 -7.98 9.66 6.87
C ASP A 90 -7.19 8.63 6.04
N LYS A 91 -7.17 7.38 6.50
CA LYS A 91 -6.45 6.27 5.84
C LYS A 91 -6.95 6.04 4.43
N SER A 92 -8.25 6.22 4.20
CA SER A 92 -8.86 5.97 2.90
C SER A 92 -8.44 6.94 1.80
N ARG A 93 -7.84 8.08 2.16
CA ARG A 93 -7.47 9.19 1.27
C ARG A 93 -5.97 9.45 1.17
N ASN A 94 -5.16 8.67 1.88
CA ASN A 94 -3.73 8.88 1.94
C ASN A 94 -2.98 7.61 1.53
N LEU A 95 -1.76 7.79 1.00
CA LEU A 95 -0.86 6.72 0.61
C LEU A 95 0.51 6.97 1.24
N TYR A 96 1.11 5.93 1.84
CA TYR A 96 2.47 6.01 2.36
C TYR A 96 3.47 6.21 1.22
N GLY A 97 4.41 7.12 1.40
CA GLY A 97 5.46 7.39 0.43
C GLY A 97 5.05 8.30 -0.74
N LEU A 98 3.78 8.69 -0.87
CA LEU A 98 3.32 9.52 -1.98
C LEU A 98 3.99 10.90 -2.03
N ASN A 99 4.27 11.49 -0.86
CA ASN A 99 5.01 12.76 -0.76
C ASN A 99 6.38 12.72 -1.45
N LEU A 100 7.01 11.55 -1.48
CA LEU A 100 8.28 11.31 -2.16
C LEU A 100 8.06 10.86 -3.62
N ALA A 101 7.12 9.93 -3.83
CA ALA A 101 6.87 9.33 -5.13
C ALA A 101 6.35 10.32 -6.17
N ARG A 102 5.59 11.35 -5.76
CA ARG A 102 5.06 12.39 -6.67
C ARG A 102 6.12 13.20 -7.41
N SER A 103 7.33 13.24 -6.89
CA SER A 103 8.49 13.92 -7.53
C SER A 103 9.38 12.97 -8.32
N SER A 104 9.00 11.71 -8.43
CA SER A 104 9.72 10.72 -9.24
C SER A 104 9.68 11.12 -10.72
N ARG A 105 10.77 10.81 -11.43
CA ARG A 105 10.83 10.97 -12.90
C ARG A 105 10.20 9.78 -13.64
N ARG A 106 9.80 8.72 -12.94
CA ARG A 106 9.14 7.55 -13.52
C ARG A 106 7.72 7.93 -13.94
N LYS A 107 7.26 7.37 -15.05
CA LYS A 107 5.93 7.69 -15.63
C LYS A 107 4.78 6.96 -14.93
N ASN A 108 5.09 5.98 -14.08
CA ASN A 108 4.11 5.19 -13.35
C ASN A 108 4.34 5.28 -11.84
N LEU A 109 3.32 4.88 -11.07
CA LEU A 109 3.45 4.58 -9.65
C LEU A 109 3.46 3.06 -9.45
N ILE A 110 4.15 2.62 -8.40
CA ILE A 110 4.13 1.25 -7.92
C ILE A 110 3.31 1.22 -6.63
N ILE A 111 2.23 0.44 -6.58
CA ILE A 111 1.49 0.18 -5.35
C ILE A 111 1.92 -1.15 -4.75
N CYS A 112 2.33 -1.15 -3.49
CA CYS A 112 2.71 -2.32 -2.71
C CYS A 112 1.94 -2.41 -1.39
N GLU A 113 2.18 -3.46 -0.59
CA GLU A 113 1.37 -3.73 0.59
C GLU A 113 1.70 -2.85 1.79
N GLY A 114 2.99 -2.62 2.06
CA GLY A 114 3.41 -2.07 3.33
C GLY A 114 4.52 -1.04 3.30
N TYR A 115 4.78 -0.51 4.48
CA TYR A 115 5.81 0.52 4.70
C TYR A 115 7.21 0.05 4.30
N MET A 116 7.54 -1.20 4.64
CA MET A 116 8.88 -1.74 4.37
C MET A 116 9.12 -1.91 2.89
N ASP A 117 8.13 -2.37 2.12
CA ASP A 117 8.23 -2.53 0.67
C ASP A 117 8.52 -1.19 0.00
N VAL A 118 7.78 -0.13 0.40
CA VAL A 118 8.04 1.24 -0.08
C VAL A 118 9.46 1.68 0.25
N ILE A 119 9.91 1.49 1.49
CA ILE A 119 11.23 1.92 1.93
C ILE A 119 12.33 1.17 1.19
N SER A 120 12.23 -0.17 1.07
CA SER A 120 13.17 -1.02 0.34
C SER A 120 13.24 -0.62 -1.13
N MET A 121 12.11 -0.47 -1.80
CA MET A 121 12.08 -0.03 -3.19
C MET A 121 12.69 1.35 -3.38
N HIS A 122 12.37 2.33 -2.53
CA HIS A 122 13.02 3.64 -2.58
C HIS A 122 14.52 3.59 -2.32
N GLN A 123 14.97 2.67 -1.47
CA GLN A 123 16.40 2.45 -1.20
C GLN A 123 17.12 1.87 -2.40
N ALA A 124 16.44 1.00 -3.14
CA ALA A 124 16.92 0.38 -4.38
C ALA A 124 16.80 1.31 -5.62
N GLY A 125 16.30 2.57 -5.45
CA GLY A 125 16.17 3.54 -6.54
C GLY A 125 14.78 3.60 -7.19
N PHE A 126 13.84 2.75 -6.79
CA PHE A 126 12.45 2.75 -7.28
C PHE A 126 11.60 3.74 -6.46
N ASN A 127 11.88 5.02 -6.64
CA ASN A 127 11.35 6.11 -5.83
C ASN A 127 9.90 6.53 -6.18
N ASN A 128 9.20 5.75 -7.00
CA ASN A 128 7.80 5.87 -7.37
C ASN A 128 6.90 4.88 -6.62
N ALA A 129 7.43 4.19 -5.61
CA ALA A 129 6.67 3.23 -4.81
C ALA A 129 5.83 3.93 -3.74
N VAL A 130 4.59 3.45 -3.56
CA VAL A 130 3.63 3.87 -2.54
C VAL A 130 2.93 2.65 -1.94
N ALA A 131 2.33 2.79 -0.77
CA ALA A 131 1.51 1.73 -0.18
C ALA A 131 0.22 2.26 0.43
N SER A 132 -0.78 1.38 0.55
CA SER A 132 -1.96 1.62 1.38
C SER A 132 -1.59 1.62 2.88
N LEU A 133 -2.49 2.07 3.73
CA LEU A 133 -2.21 2.32 5.15
C LEU A 133 -2.78 1.22 6.05
N GLY A 134 -2.41 -0.04 5.77
CA GLY A 134 -2.86 -1.20 6.54
C GLY A 134 -4.33 -1.55 6.29
N THR A 135 -4.86 -1.14 5.15
CA THR A 135 -6.21 -1.45 4.65
C THR A 135 -6.13 -1.85 3.18
N ALA A 136 -7.17 -2.50 2.66
CA ALA A 136 -7.29 -2.68 1.22
C ALA A 136 -7.27 -1.31 0.52
N LEU A 137 -6.78 -1.28 -0.73
CA LEU A 137 -6.83 -0.08 -1.56
C LEU A 137 -8.27 0.43 -1.68
N THR A 138 -8.44 1.75 -1.67
CA THR A 138 -9.75 2.40 -1.81
C THR A 138 -9.85 3.15 -3.14
N SER A 139 -11.08 3.42 -3.58
CA SER A 139 -11.32 4.26 -4.77
C SER A 139 -10.80 5.70 -4.59
N LEU A 140 -10.78 6.21 -3.36
CA LEU A 140 -10.21 7.53 -3.06
C LEU A 140 -8.68 7.55 -3.20
N GLN A 141 -8.01 6.48 -2.77
CA GLN A 141 -6.57 6.32 -2.98
C GLN A 141 -6.24 6.12 -4.46
N ALA A 142 -7.05 5.35 -5.20
CA ALA A 142 -6.92 5.22 -6.65
C ALA A 142 -7.07 6.58 -7.36
N GLY A 143 -8.10 7.36 -7.00
CA GLY A 143 -8.30 8.72 -7.49
C GLY A 143 -7.17 9.67 -7.12
N LEU A 144 -6.55 9.48 -5.95
CA LEU A 144 -5.36 10.24 -5.57
C LEU A 144 -4.15 9.89 -6.46
N MET A 145 -3.90 8.62 -6.75
CA MET A 145 -2.83 8.20 -7.68
C MET A 145 -3.04 8.76 -9.09
N LYS A 146 -4.28 8.80 -9.59
CA LYS A 146 -4.62 9.33 -10.92
C LYS A 146 -4.17 10.79 -11.13
N ARG A 147 -4.02 11.57 -10.08
CA ARG A 147 -3.51 12.95 -10.16
C ARG A 147 -2.02 13.03 -10.53
N TYR A 148 -1.28 11.94 -10.36
CA TYR A 148 0.18 11.91 -10.52
C TYR A 148 0.65 10.98 -11.63
N THR A 149 -0.20 10.08 -12.11
CA THR A 149 0.16 9.12 -13.16
C THR A 149 -1.08 8.63 -13.92
N ASP A 150 -0.84 8.09 -15.11
CA ASP A 150 -1.83 7.35 -15.90
C ASP A 150 -1.63 5.83 -15.81
N GLU A 151 -0.53 5.36 -15.22
CA GLU A 151 -0.22 3.93 -15.09
C GLU A 151 0.18 3.56 -13.66
N VAL A 152 -0.35 2.42 -13.18
CA VAL A 152 0.00 1.83 -11.88
C VAL A 152 0.45 0.39 -12.07
N LEU A 153 1.61 0.06 -11.50
CA LEU A 153 2.11 -1.30 -11.34
C LEU A 153 1.72 -1.83 -9.96
N VAL A 154 0.95 -2.90 -9.92
CA VAL A 154 0.54 -3.55 -8.67
C VAL A 154 1.57 -4.61 -8.30
N ILE A 155 2.21 -4.45 -7.15
CA ILE A 155 3.16 -5.40 -6.58
C ILE A 155 2.71 -5.75 -5.17
N TYR A 156 1.98 -6.83 -5.02
CA TYR A 156 1.57 -7.38 -3.74
C TYR A 156 2.29 -8.70 -3.48
N ASP A 157 2.26 -9.18 -2.25
CA ASP A 157 2.88 -10.44 -1.85
C ASP A 157 2.47 -11.59 -2.79
N SER A 158 3.39 -12.51 -3.07
CA SER A 158 3.14 -13.62 -4.01
C SER A 158 2.27 -14.73 -3.43
N ASP A 159 1.78 -14.57 -2.19
CA ASP A 159 0.90 -15.50 -1.52
C ASP A 159 -0.59 -15.32 -1.93
N GLU A 160 -1.45 -16.16 -1.39
CA GLU A 160 -2.88 -16.13 -1.71
C GLU A 160 -3.58 -14.84 -1.26
N ALA A 161 -3.12 -14.25 -0.15
CA ALA A 161 -3.68 -13.01 0.37
C ALA A 161 -3.34 -11.83 -0.54
N GLY A 162 -2.08 -11.74 -1.01
CA GLY A 162 -1.64 -10.73 -1.96
C GLY A 162 -2.32 -10.86 -3.33
N VAL A 163 -2.53 -12.09 -3.83
CA VAL A 163 -3.33 -12.32 -5.05
C VAL A 163 -4.76 -11.78 -4.89
N LYS A 164 -5.43 -12.09 -3.77
CA LYS A 164 -6.77 -11.57 -3.48
C LYS A 164 -6.79 -10.05 -3.33
N ALA A 165 -5.74 -9.47 -2.77
CA ALA A 165 -5.59 -8.02 -2.66
C ALA A 165 -5.42 -7.37 -4.04
N ALA A 166 -4.60 -7.95 -4.94
CA ALA A 166 -4.42 -7.48 -6.31
C ALA A 166 -5.73 -7.51 -7.11
N LEU A 167 -6.46 -8.63 -7.05
CA LEU A 167 -7.76 -8.77 -7.72
C LEU A 167 -8.82 -7.76 -7.22
N ARG A 168 -8.75 -7.32 -5.96
CA ARG A 168 -9.60 -6.25 -5.42
C ARG A 168 -9.15 -4.86 -5.83
N ALA A 169 -7.84 -4.63 -5.95
CA ALA A 169 -7.28 -3.33 -6.31
C ALA A 169 -7.51 -2.98 -7.79
N ILE A 170 -7.40 -3.96 -8.70
CA ILE A 170 -7.52 -3.76 -10.15
C ILE A 170 -8.79 -3.00 -10.54
N PRO A 171 -10.01 -3.40 -10.15
CA PRO A 171 -11.23 -2.68 -10.56
C PRO A 171 -11.29 -1.25 -10.01
N MET A 172 -10.72 -0.98 -8.83
CA MET A 172 -10.66 0.37 -8.25
C MET A 172 -9.74 1.29 -9.05
N LEU A 173 -8.57 0.77 -9.48
CA LEU A 173 -7.62 1.51 -10.32
C LEU A 173 -8.19 1.76 -11.72
N LYS A 174 -8.78 0.74 -12.34
CA LYS A 174 -9.43 0.87 -13.65
C LYS A 174 -10.62 1.82 -13.62
N GLY A 175 -11.42 1.79 -12.56
CA GLY A 175 -12.62 2.64 -12.39
C GLY A 175 -12.30 4.14 -12.35
N VAL A 176 -11.07 4.55 -12.07
CA VAL A 176 -10.61 5.95 -12.16
C VAL A 176 -9.79 6.23 -13.44
N GLY A 177 -9.77 5.30 -14.40
CA GLY A 177 -9.07 5.44 -15.66
C GLY A 177 -7.54 5.27 -15.59
N LEU A 178 -7.05 4.49 -14.63
CA LEU A 178 -5.63 4.12 -14.55
C LEU A 178 -5.36 2.86 -15.37
N THR A 179 -4.34 2.90 -16.21
CA THR A 179 -3.75 1.69 -16.80
C THR A 179 -3.12 0.88 -15.68
N THR A 180 -3.54 -0.38 -15.56
CA THR A 180 -3.11 -1.23 -14.45
C THR A 180 -2.39 -2.46 -14.98
N ARG A 181 -1.20 -2.71 -14.47
CA ARG A 181 -0.40 -3.91 -14.74
C ARG A 181 -0.01 -4.56 -13.42
N VAL A 182 0.18 -5.86 -13.42
CA VAL A 182 0.54 -6.64 -12.23
C VAL A 182 1.93 -7.23 -12.41
N VAL A 183 2.77 -7.06 -11.43
CA VAL A 183 4.13 -7.62 -11.41
C VAL A 183 4.12 -8.92 -10.62
N ASN A 184 4.62 -9.99 -11.22
CA ASN A 184 4.77 -11.27 -10.56
C ASN A 184 6.20 -11.43 -10.05
N LEU A 185 6.39 -11.54 -8.75
CA LEU A 185 7.71 -11.68 -8.12
C LEU A 185 8.14 -13.13 -7.87
N ARG A 186 7.30 -14.11 -8.19
CA ARG A 186 7.67 -15.52 -7.94
C ARG A 186 9.02 -15.87 -8.53
N PRO A 187 9.86 -16.68 -7.81
CA PRO A 187 9.51 -17.41 -6.58
C PRO A 187 9.60 -16.59 -5.29
N TYR A 188 9.99 -15.32 -5.34
CA TYR A 188 10.18 -14.45 -4.19
C TYR A 188 8.85 -13.96 -3.63
N LYS A 189 8.83 -13.69 -2.33
CA LYS A 189 7.62 -13.31 -1.62
C LYS A 189 7.24 -11.86 -1.89
N ASP A 190 8.19 -10.95 -1.77
CA ASP A 190 8.00 -9.51 -1.78
C ASP A 190 9.14 -8.78 -2.55
N PRO A 191 9.01 -7.46 -2.81
CA PRO A 191 10.03 -6.70 -3.53
C PRO A 191 11.41 -6.69 -2.87
N ASP A 192 11.45 -6.67 -1.52
CA ASP A 192 12.71 -6.62 -0.78
C ASP A 192 13.51 -7.91 -1.00
N GLU A 193 12.85 -9.05 -0.84
CA GLU A 193 13.46 -10.36 -1.07
C GLU A 193 13.94 -10.51 -2.53
N PHE A 194 13.11 -10.11 -3.51
CA PHE A 194 13.50 -10.17 -4.92
C PHE A 194 14.76 -9.34 -5.19
N ILE A 195 14.78 -8.08 -4.74
CA ILE A 195 15.91 -7.18 -5.02
C ILE A 195 17.20 -7.64 -4.32
N GLN A 196 17.10 -8.22 -3.12
CA GLN A 196 18.25 -8.76 -2.40
C GLN A 196 18.88 -9.95 -3.12
N HIS A 197 18.09 -10.79 -3.77
CA HIS A 197 18.58 -11.98 -4.46
C HIS A 197 18.99 -11.73 -5.91
N GLU A 198 18.18 -10.99 -6.67
CA GLU A 198 18.36 -10.82 -8.12
C GLU A 198 18.96 -9.46 -8.50
N GLY A 199 18.90 -8.49 -7.62
CA GLY A 199 19.40 -7.13 -7.85
C GLY A 199 18.43 -6.21 -8.56
N CYS A 200 18.83 -4.92 -8.63
CA CYS A 200 17.97 -3.85 -9.15
C CYS A 200 17.72 -3.95 -10.66
N GLU A 201 18.70 -4.44 -11.44
CA GLU A 201 18.55 -4.57 -12.90
C GLU A 201 17.51 -5.64 -13.27
N ALA A 202 17.55 -6.78 -12.57
CA ALA A 202 16.56 -7.83 -12.74
C ALA A 202 15.17 -7.37 -12.31
N PHE A 203 15.09 -6.55 -11.27
CA PHE A 203 13.82 -5.97 -10.82
C PHE A 203 13.26 -4.98 -11.85
N GLU A 204 14.10 -4.11 -12.45
CA GLU A 204 13.68 -3.21 -13.54
C GLU A 204 13.07 -4.00 -14.70
N LYS A 205 13.76 -5.05 -15.16
CA LYS A 205 13.24 -5.95 -16.20
C LYS A 205 11.91 -6.58 -15.81
N ARG A 206 11.75 -6.98 -14.55
CA ARG A 206 10.49 -7.54 -14.04
C ARG A 206 9.35 -6.52 -14.06
N LEU A 207 9.63 -5.23 -13.83
CA LEU A 207 8.66 -4.14 -13.98
C LEU A 207 8.24 -3.94 -15.45
N GLU A 208 9.20 -4.03 -16.39
CA GLU A 208 8.91 -3.95 -17.83
C GLU A 208 8.04 -5.12 -18.31
N GLU A 209 8.25 -6.31 -17.77
CA GLU A 209 7.49 -7.54 -18.06
C GLU A 209 6.14 -7.62 -17.32
N ALA A 210 5.74 -6.57 -16.59
CA ALA A 210 4.48 -6.58 -15.85
C ALA A 210 3.29 -6.95 -16.76
N GLU A 211 2.45 -7.85 -16.27
CA GLU A 211 1.31 -8.40 -16.99
C GLU A 211 0.15 -7.40 -17.03
N ASN A 212 -0.55 -7.31 -18.13
CA ASN A 212 -1.80 -6.56 -18.19
C ASN A 212 -2.82 -7.10 -17.17
N SER A 213 -3.48 -6.20 -16.44
CA SER A 213 -4.38 -6.59 -15.34
C SER A 213 -5.51 -7.52 -15.76
N VAL A 214 -6.00 -7.40 -16.99
CA VAL A 214 -7.08 -8.28 -17.50
C VAL A 214 -6.57 -9.69 -17.75
N LEU A 215 -5.39 -9.82 -18.35
CA LEU A 215 -4.75 -11.12 -18.53
C LEU A 215 -4.45 -11.77 -17.19
N TYR A 216 -3.99 -10.96 -16.22
CA TYR A 216 -3.79 -11.43 -14.85
C TYR A 216 -5.11 -11.94 -14.22
N GLU A 217 -6.21 -11.19 -14.33
CA GLU A 217 -7.52 -11.61 -13.84
C GLU A 217 -8.00 -12.92 -14.47
N ILE A 218 -7.84 -13.07 -15.79
CA ILE A 218 -8.21 -14.30 -16.52
C ILE A 218 -7.36 -15.47 -16.02
N ARG A 219 -6.04 -15.30 -15.92
CA ARG A 219 -5.11 -16.34 -15.45
C ARG A 219 -5.37 -16.75 -13.98
N MET A 220 -5.80 -15.81 -13.14
CA MET A 220 -6.19 -16.16 -11.76
C MET A 220 -7.51 -16.93 -11.74
N LYS A 221 -8.45 -16.61 -12.62
CA LYS A 221 -9.72 -17.31 -12.76
C LYS A 221 -9.58 -18.72 -13.35
N GLU A 222 -8.61 -18.95 -14.20
CA GLU A 222 -8.29 -20.28 -14.76
C GLU A 222 -8.18 -21.34 -13.66
N ARG A 223 -7.68 -20.99 -12.49
CA ARG A 223 -7.48 -21.91 -11.36
C ARG A 223 -8.78 -22.42 -10.74
N ASP A 224 -9.90 -21.76 -11.02
CA ASP A 224 -11.22 -22.13 -10.50
C ASP A 224 -11.89 -23.21 -11.37
N PHE A 225 -11.28 -23.59 -12.51
CA PHE A 225 -11.83 -24.54 -13.50
C PHE A 225 -10.92 -25.74 -13.69
N ASP A 226 -11.54 -26.93 -13.87
CA ASP A 226 -10.81 -28.11 -14.31
C ASP A 226 -10.65 -28.10 -15.83
N LEU A 227 -9.47 -27.72 -16.31
CA LEU A 227 -9.20 -27.64 -17.74
C LEU A 227 -8.94 -29.02 -18.39
N ALA A 228 -8.83 -30.09 -17.61
CA ALA A 228 -8.77 -31.45 -18.14
C ALA A 228 -10.17 -31.96 -18.54
N ASP A 229 -11.22 -31.40 -17.91
CA ASP A 229 -12.61 -31.68 -18.27
C ASP A 229 -13.06 -30.77 -19.43
N PRO A 230 -13.67 -31.31 -20.53
CA PRO A 230 -14.16 -30.52 -21.66
C PRO A 230 -15.18 -29.44 -21.24
N GLN A 231 -16.06 -29.74 -20.26
CA GLN A 231 -17.04 -28.77 -19.77
C GLN A 231 -16.37 -27.66 -18.99
N GLY A 232 -15.45 -27.98 -18.07
CA GLY A 232 -14.66 -27.02 -17.30
C GLY A 232 -13.86 -26.09 -18.20
N LYS A 233 -13.28 -26.61 -19.30
CA LYS A 233 -12.59 -25.81 -20.31
C LYS A 233 -13.53 -24.87 -21.05
N SER A 234 -14.72 -25.32 -21.42
CA SER A 234 -15.76 -24.51 -22.09
C SER A 234 -16.21 -23.36 -21.16
N ASP A 235 -16.48 -23.67 -19.90
CA ASP A 235 -16.92 -22.70 -18.89
C ASP A 235 -15.86 -21.62 -18.63
N PHE A 236 -14.58 -22.01 -18.55
CA PHE A 236 -13.47 -21.06 -18.48
C PHE A 236 -13.39 -20.14 -19.70
N LEU A 237 -13.53 -20.69 -20.91
CA LEU A 237 -13.51 -19.89 -22.14
C LEU A 237 -14.65 -18.86 -22.16
N HIS A 238 -15.85 -19.25 -21.76
CA HIS A 238 -16.98 -18.32 -21.65
C HIS A 238 -16.71 -17.19 -20.65
N GLU A 239 -16.12 -17.49 -19.49
CA GLU A 239 -15.76 -16.48 -18.49
C GLU A 239 -14.66 -15.55 -19.02
N ALA A 240 -13.64 -16.07 -19.68
CA ALA A 240 -12.56 -15.28 -20.27
C ALA A 240 -13.09 -14.32 -21.36
N VAL A 241 -13.96 -14.82 -22.27
CA VAL A 241 -14.59 -13.98 -23.31
C VAL A 241 -15.44 -12.89 -22.67
N ARG A 242 -16.25 -13.19 -21.64
CA ARG A 242 -17.07 -12.19 -20.95
C ARG A 242 -16.22 -11.05 -20.39
N ARG A 243 -15.06 -11.36 -19.81
CA ARG A 243 -14.12 -10.34 -19.27
C ARG A 243 -13.48 -9.50 -20.37
N LEU A 244 -13.15 -10.08 -21.51
CA LEU A 244 -12.59 -9.36 -22.65
C LEU A 244 -13.62 -8.41 -23.29
N VAL A 245 -14.87 -8.84 -23.43
CA VAL A 245 -15.95 -8.01 -23.97
C VAL A 245 -16.25 -6.80 -23.08
N ALA A 246 -16.24 -6.99 -21.76
CA ALA A 246 -16.45 -5.89 -20.81
C ALA A 246 -15.44 -4.74 -20.97
N ILE A 247 -14.22 -5.02 -21.44
CA ILE A 247 -13.21 -3.97 -21.72
C ILE A 247 -13.60 -3.10 -22.91
N GLU A 248 -14.17 -3.69 -23.94
CA GLU A 248 -14.60 -2.93 -25.13
C GLU A 248 -15.76 -1.99 -24.81
N GLU A 249 -16.66 -2.41 -23.93
CA GLU A 249 -17.80 -1.59 -23.48
C GLU A 249 -17.33 -0.41 -22.65
N ASP A 250 -16.40 -0.61 -21.70
CA ASP A 250 -15.78 0.47 -20.91
C ASP A 250 -15.04 1.49 -21.79
N ARG A 251 -14.33 1.03 -22.82
CA ARG A 251 -13.64 1.92 -23.78
C ARG A 251 -14.62 2.75 -24.61
N LYS A 252 -15.76 2.21 -24.96
CA LYS A 252 -16.81 2.93 -25.73
C LYS A 252 -17.48 3.97 -24.85
N SER A 253 -17.79 3.66 -23.60
CA SER A 253 -18.41 4.60 -22.65
C SER A 253 -17.48 5.77 -22.29
N THR A 254 -16.18 5.52 -22.19
CA THR A 254 -15.17 6.56 -21.88
C THR A 254 -14.89 7.51 -23.06
N ARG A 255 -15.20 7.10 -24.31
CA ARG A 255 -15.04 7.95 -25.50
C ARG A 255 -16.27 8.82 -25.81
N LEU A 256 -17.38 8.61 -25.11
CA LEU A 256 -18.64 9.32 -25.31
C LEU A 256 -18.90 10.41 -24.26
N ASN A 257 -18.01 10.57 -23.27
CA ASN A 257 -17.97 11.63 -22.27
C ASN A 257 -16.69 12.49 -22.47
#